data_f56a4226224e8025614dd425255af02f
#
_entry.id   f56a4226224e8025614dd425255af02f
#
_cell.length_a   1.000
_cell.length_b   1.000
_cell.length_c   1.000
_cell.angle_alpha   90.00
_cell.angle_beta   90.00
_cell.angle_gamma   90.00
#
_symmetry.space_group_name_H-M   'P 1'
#
loop_
_entity.id
_entity.type
_entity.pdbx_description
1 polymer ?
#
loop_
_entity_poly.entity_id
_entity_poly.type
_entity_poly.pdbx_seq_one_letter_code
_entity_poly.pdbx_strand_id
1 'polypeptide(L)'
;MQIYKKANLKPYHTFAIDVTCEFLVIVESIDELKFVFSNPEWSAFNKLMLGKGSNLLFTEHYNGVVIVNRILGKTVDEDEHFWRLHINGGEDWPNLVAWSVENGYLGLENLALIPGCA
;
A
#
# COMPACT_ATOMS: atom_id res chain seq x y z
N MET A 1 -2.27 -13.95 4.46
CA MET A 1 -3.14 -12.80 4.82
C MET A 1 -3.30 -12.77 6.34
N GLN A 2 -3.20 -11.60 6.92
CA GLN A 2 -3.35 -11.39 8.36
C GLN A 2 -4.58 -10.52 8.59
N ILE A 3 -5.43 -10.92 9.55
CA ILE A 3 -6.69 -10.23 9.87
C ILE A 3 -6.70 -9.93 11.36
N TYR A 4 -6.90 -8.65 11.71
CA TYR A 4 -6.98 -8.19 13.09
C TYR A 4 -8.30 -7.47 13.31
N LYS A 5 -9.00 -7.79 14.38
CA LYS A 5 -10.24 -7.13 14.77
C LYS A 5 -9.94 -6.07 15.82
N LYS A 6 -10.56 -4.89 15.69
CA LYS A 6 -10.37 -3.74 16.59
C LYS A 6 -8.89 -3.40 16.79
N ALA A 7 -8.14 -3.34 15.69
CA ALA A 7 -6.71 -3.14 15.69
C ALA A 7 -6.33 -1.68 15.93
N ASN A 8 -5.18 -1.47 16.59
CA ASN A 8 -4.57 -0.16 16.71
C ASN A 8 -3.79 0.15 15.44
N LEU A 9 -4.02 1.32 14.85
CA LEU A 9 -3.38 1.77 13.61
C LEU A 9 -2.03 2.45 13.82
N LYS A 10 -1.61 2.69 15.07
CA LYS A 10 -0.36 3.39 15.37
C LYS A 10 0.87 2.84 14.62
N PRO A 11 1.07 1.52 14.50
CA PRO A 11 2.22 0.97 13.74
C PRO A 11 2.14 1.19 12.24
N TYR A 12 0.99 1.59 11.69
CA TYR A 12 0.70 1.59 10.26
C TYR A 12 0.59 2.97 9.63
N HIS A 13 0.88 4.03 10.38
CA HIS A 13 0.91 5.38 9.84
C HIS A 13 2.01 6.22 10.47
N THR A 14 2.49 7.24 9.74
CA THR A 14 3.67 8.03 10.10
C THR A 14 3.45 8.94 11.31
N PHE A 15 2.22 9.39 11.54
CA PHE A 15 1.89 10.27 12.66
C PHE A 15 1.88 9.58 14.02
N ALA A 16 1.90 8.24 14.04
CA ALA A 16 1.99 7.42 15.25
C ALA A 16 0.94 7.75 16.32
N ILE A 17 -0.28 8.12 15.90
CA ILE A 17 -1.40 8.44 16.79
C ILE A 17 -2.13 7.15 17.17
N ASP A 18 -2.52 7.02 18.44
CA ASP A 18 -3.31 5.90 18.94
C ASP A 18 -4.76 6.01 18.47
N VAL A 19 -5.06 5.40 17.33
CA VAL A 19 -6.41 5.22 16.80
C VAL A 19 -6.63 3.77 16.44
N THR A 20 -7.88 3.34 16.44
CA THR A 20 -8.27 1.97 16.13
C THR A 20 -9.12 1.90 14.87
N CYS A 21 -9.22 0.72 14.28
CA CYS A 21 -10.17 0.42 13.22
C CYS A 21 -10.94 -0.85 13.56
N GLU A 22 -12.08 -1.05 12.91
CA GLU A 22 -12.90 -2.25 13.16
C GLU A 22 -12.18 -3.51 12.69
N PHE A 23 -11.63 -3.50 11.48
CA PHE A 23 -10.81 -4.58 10.94
C PHE A 23 -9.57 -4.04 10.26
N LEU A 24 -8.44 -4.69 10.50
CA LEU A 24 -7.19 -4.48 9.80
C LEU A 24 -6.82 -5.75 9.05
N VAL A 25 -6.60 -5.64 7.76
CA VAL A 25 -6.24 -6.78 6.90
C VAL A 25 -4.95 -6.43 6.15
N ILE A 26 -3.95 -7.29 6.29
CA ILE A 26 -2.69 -7.17 5.54
C ILE A 26 -2.76 -8.13 4.36
N VAL A 27 -2.67 -7.61 3.16
CA VAL A 27 -2.73 -8.39 1.91
C VAL A 27 -1.37 -8.40 1.22
N GLU A 28 -0.96 -9.57 0.73
CA GLU A 28 0.31 -9.78 0.04
C GLU A 28 0.13 -10.31 -1.39
N SER A 29 -1.13 -10.52 -1.81
CA SER A 29 -1.46 -10.98 -3.17
C SER A 29 -2.76 -10.38 -3.66
N ILE A 30 -2.93 -10.38 -4.98
CA ILE A 30 -4.18 -9.92 -5.61
C ILE A 30 -5.35 -10.82 -5.21
N ASP A 31 -5.13 -12.12 -5.06
CA ASP A 31 -6.17 -13.05 -4.64
C ASP A 31 -6.66 -12.76 -3.23
N GLU A 32 -5.76 -12.44 -2.31
CA GLU A 32 -6.12 -11.99 -0.96
C GLU A 32 -6.93 -10.69 -1.00
N LEU A 33 -6.52 -9.74 -1.84
CA LEU A 33 -7.25 -8.49 -2.01
C LEU A 33 -8.67 -8.73 -2.55
N LYS A 34 -8.81 -9.60 -3.55
CA LYS A 34 -10.13 -10.00 -4.06
C LYS A 34 -11.00 -10.63 -2.98
N PHE A 35 -10.42 -11.48 -2.15
CA PHE A 35 -11.11 -12.08 -1.00
C PHE A 35 -11.69 -11.02 -0.07
N VAL A 36 -10.91 -9.98 0.27
CA VAL A 36 -11.37 -8.89 1.14
C VAL A 36 -12.59 -8.18 0.56
N PHE A 37 -12.57 -7.89 -0.74
CA PHE A 37 -13.68 -7.18 -1.39
C PHE A 37 -14.91 -8.06 -1.62
N SER A 38 -14.75 -9.36 -1.71
CA SER A 38 -15.85 -10.31 -1.93
C SER A 38 -16.42 -10.91 -0.64
N ASN A 39 -15.78 -10.67 0.50
CA ASN A 39 -16.21 -11.26 1.77
C ASN A 39 -17.55 -10.65 2.23
N PRO A 40 -18.62 -11.47 2.38
CA PRO A 40 -19.92 -10.98 2.81
C PRO A 40 -19.92 -10.31 4.18
N GLU A 41 -19.05 -10.76 5.09
CA GLU A 41 -18.92 -10.18 6.44
C GLU A 41 -18.52 -8.71 6.40
N TRP A 42 -17.74 -8.31 5.38
CA TRP A 42 -17.23 -6.94 5.23
C TRP A 42 -17.93 -6.14 4.13
N SER A 43 -18.95 -6.67 3.51
CA SER A 43 -19.62 -6.02 2.38
C SER A 43 -20.24 -4.67 2.74
N ALA A 44 -20.74 -4.53 3.95
CA ALA A 44 -21.35 -3.29 4.45
C ALA A 44 -20.33 -2.27 5.00
N PHE A 45 -19.07 -2.67 5.21
CA PHE A 45 -18.05 -1.78 5.72
C PHE A 45 -17.37 -0.99 4.63
N ASN A 46 -17.08 0.27 4.90
CA ASN A 46 -16.16 1.06 4.10
C ASN A 46 -14.76 0.46 4.15
N LYS A 47 -14.02 0.59 3.05
CA LYS A 47 -12.68 0.04 2.94
C LYS A 47 -11.69 1.16 2.62
N LEU A 48 -10.56 1.17 3.32
CA LEU A 48 -9.49 2.14 3.13
C LEU A 48 -8.21 1.38 2.81
N MET A 49 -7.61 1.69 1.66
CA MET A 49 -6.29 1.16 1.29
C MET A 49 -5.21 1.97 1.99
N LEU A 50 -4.25 1.29 2.57
CA LEU A 50 -3.12 1.89 3.27
C LEU A 50 -1.80 1.29 2.77
N GLY A 51 -0.86 2.15 2.35
CA GLY A 51 0.52 1.77 2.13
C GLY A 51 1.31 1.90 3.43
N LYS A 52 2.19 2.90 3.50
CA LYS A 52 2.94 3.24 4.73
C LYS A 52 2.22 4.24 5.63
N GLY A 53 1.08 4.78 5.21
CA GLY A 53 0.38 5.79 5.98
C GLY A 53 1.10 7.12 6.09
N SER A 54 2.00 7.43 5.15
CA SER A 54 2.87 8.60 5.22
C SER A 54 2.14 9.94 5.08
N ASN A 55 0.95 9.94 4.53
CA ASN A 55 0.16 11.15 4.30
C ASN A 55 -1.29 10.99 4.76
N LEU A 56 -1.53 10.14 5.74
CA LEU A 56 -2.85 9.92 6.33
C LEU A 56 -2.84 10.26 7.82
N LEU A 57 -3.87 10.98 8.25
CA LEU A 57 -4.12 11.31 9.65
C LEU A 57 -5.47 10.73 10.06
N PHE A 58 -5.42 9.80 11.01
CA PHE A 58 -6.62 9.27 11.66
C PHE A 58 -6.91 10.10 12.90
N THR A 59 -8.10 10.67 12.98
CA THR A 59 -8.51 11.54 14.11
C THR A 59 -9.43 10.85 15.10
N GLU A 60 -10.02 9.72 14.68
CA GLU A 60 -10.95 8.94 15.50
C GLU A 60 -10.95 7.47 15.05
N HIS A 61 -11.67 6.63 15.79
CA HIS A 61 -11.86 5.23 15.39
C HIS A 61 -12.41 5.13 13.96
N TYR A 62 -11.73 4.35 13.12
CA TYR A 62 -12.21 4.07 11.75
C TYR A 62 -13.17 2.87 11.77
N ASN A 63 -14.44 3.14 11.54
CA ASN A 63 -15.48 2.11 11.54
C ASN A 63 -15.57 1.40 10.18
N GLY A 64 -14.53 0.68 9.83
CA GLY A 64 -14.44 -0.01 8.55
C GLY A 64 -13.27 -0.95 8.49
N VAL A 65 -12.91 -1.38 7.28
CA VAL A 65 -11.80 -2.27 7.01
C VAL A 65 -10.62 -1.47 6.47
N VAL A 66 -9.52 -1.45 7.21
CA VAL A 66 -8.24 -0.89 6.74
C VAL A 66 -7.46 -2.02 6.09
N ILE A 67 -7.11 -1.85 4.83
CA ILE A 67 -6.36 -2.83 4.04
C ILE A 67 -4.93 -2.33 3.87
N VAL A 68 -3.98 -2.99 4.54
CA VAL A 68 -2.56 -2.70 4.37
C VAL A 68 -2.08 -3.44 3.12
N ASN A 69 -1.69 -2.68 2.10
CA ASN A 69 -1.22 -3.24 0.84
C ASN A 69 0.27 -3.54 0.90
N ARG A 70 0.61 -4.83 0.92
CA ARG A 70 1.99 -5.34 0.81
C ARG A 70 2.17 -6.24 -0.41
N ILE A 71 1.41 -5.98 -1.46
CA ILE A 71 1.54 -6.72 -2.73
C ILE A 71 2.79 -6.20 -3.42
N LEU A 72 3.82 -7.02 -3.43
CA LEU A 72 5.12 -6.71 -4.04
C LEU A 72 5.17 -7.21 -5.48
N GLY A 73 6.04 -6.62 -6.28
CA GLY A 73 6.34 -7.05 -7.63
C GLY A 73 6.65 -5.88 -8.56
N LYS A 74 7.63 -6.11 -9.42
CA LYS A 74 8.08 -5.16 -10.44
C LYS A 74 8.30 -5.93 -11.73
N THR A 75 7.72 -5.45 -12.81
CA THR A 75 8.01 -5.96 -14.15
C THR A 75 8.35 -4.82 -15.08
N VAL A 76 9.21 -5.09 -16.05
CA VAL A 76 9.67 -4.10 -17.04
C VAL A 76 9.33 -4.61 -18.42
N ASP A 77 8.70 -3.77 -19.22
CA ASP A 77 8.49 -3.95 -20.63
C ASP A 77 9.16 -2.83 -21.40
N GLU A 78 9.76 -3.11 -22.54
CA GLU A 78 10.58 -2.16 -23.28
C GLU A 78 10.12 -2.10 -24.73
N ASP A 79 10.03 -0.89 -25.27
CA ASP A 79 9.90 -0.64 -26.70
C ASP A 79 11.00 0.31 -27.19
N GLU A 80 10.92 0.81 -28.44
CA GLU A 80 11.93 1.69 -29.05
C GLU A 80 12.08 3.03 -28.33
N HIS A 81 11.04 3.48 -27.59
CA HIS A 81 10.96 4.82 -27.02
C HIS A 81 10.85 4.85 -25.51
N PHE A 82 10.32 3.79 -24.87
CA PHE A 82 9.95 3.79 -23.45
C PHE A 82 10.30 2.49 -22.75
N TRP A 83 10.61 2.61 -21.47
CA TRP A 83 10.47 1.50 -20.51
C TRP A 83 9.11 1.65 -19.83
N ARG A 84 8.36 0.56 -19.78
CA ARG A 84 7.11 0.48 -19.03
C ARG A 84 7.35 -0.32 -17.77
N LEU A 85 7.18 0.34 -16.64
CA LEU A 85 7.37 -0.30 -15.35
C LEU A 85 5.98 -0.61 -14.78
N HIS A 86 5.68 -1.90 -14.60
CA HIS A 86 4.48 -2.32 -13.86
C HIS A 86 4.90 -2.58 -12.43
N ILE A 87 4.40 -1.76 -11.50
CA ILE A 87 4.81 -1.77 -10.10
C ILE A 87 3.60 -2.04 -9.23
N ASN A 88 3.68 -3.07 -8.41
CA ASN A 88 2.62 -3.36 -7.45
C ASN A 88 2.65 -2.38 -6.28
N GLY A 89 1.46 -2.07 -5.75
CA GLY A 89 1.27 -0.97 -4.81
C GLY A 89 1.86 -1.15 -3.42
N GLY A 90 2.41 -2.33 -3.10
CA GLY A 90 3.13 -2.57 -1.85
C GLY A 90 4.63 -2.27 -1.91
N GLU A 91 5.17 -1.98 -3.11
CA GLU A 91 6.58 -1.64 -3.26
C GLU A 91 6.92 -0.32 -2.56
N ASP A 92 8.04 -0.31 -1.84
CA ASP A 92 8.55 0.90 -1.19
C ASP A 92 9.00 1.92 -2.24
N TRP A 93 8.44 3.12 -2.22
CA TRP A 93 8.68 4.13 -3.26
C TRP A 93 10.14 4.57 -3.34
N PRO A 94 10.82 4.97 -2.25
CA PRO A 94 12.23 5.36 -2.33
C PRO A 94 13.13 4.24 -2.87
N ASN A 95 12.90 2.99 -2.45
CA ASN A 95 13.65 1.84 -2.95
C ASN A 95 13.39 1.58 -4.41
N LEU A 96 12.15 1.76 -4.87
CA LEU A 96 11.77 1.64 -6.27
C LEU A 96 12.51 2.65 -7.13
N VAL A 97 12.55 3.91 -6.70
CA VAL A 97 13.27 4.97 -7.44
C VAL A 97 14.75 4.66 -7.54
N ALA A 98 15.39 4.25 -6.44
CA ALA A 98 16.80 3.82 -6.44
C ALA A 98 17.03 2.67 -7.42
N TRP A 99 16.17 1.66 -7.39
CA TRP A 99 16.23 0.53 -8.31
C TRP A 99 16.11 0.98 -9.78
N SER A 100 15.20 1.90 -10.08
CA SER A 100 15.01 2.38 -11.46
C SER A 100 16.23 3.13 -11.97
N VAL A 101 16.85 3.94 -11.14
CA VAL A 101 18.08 4.67 -11.48
C VAL A 101 19.26 3.71 -11.70
N GLU A 102 19.45 2.74 -10.80
CA GLU A 102 20.49 1.72 -10.90
C GLU A 102 20.40 0.89 -12.18
N ASN A 103 19.19 0.68 -12.69
CA ASN A 103 18.94 -0.07 -13.91
C ASN A 103 18.87 0.82 -15.18
N GLY A 104 19.07 2.13 -15.03
CA GLY A 104 19.04 3.07 -16.15
C GLY A 104 17.65 3.42 -16.65
N TYR A 105 16.60 3.11 -15.89
CA TYR A 105 15.21 3.49 -16.21
C TYR A 105 14.95 4.90 -15.69
N LEU A 106 15.45 5.89 -16.42
CA LEU A 106 15.44 7.29 -15.98
C LEU A 106 14.05 7.94 -16.13
N GLY A 107 13.77 8.89 -15.25
CA GLY A 107 12.54 9.68 -15.24
C GLY A 107 11.93 9.85 -13.85
N LEU A 108 12.28 8.98 -12.89
CA LEU A 108 11.74 9.02 -11.53
C LEU A 108 12.69 9.64 -10.49
N GLU A 109 13.92 9.95 -10.85
CA GLU A 109 14.97 10.37 -9.93
C GLU A 109 14.64 11.60 -9.11
N ASN A 110 13.84 12.53 -9.66
CA ASN A 110 13.39 13.73 -8.93
C ASN A 110 12.33 13.45 -7.88
N LEU A 111 11.79 12.23 -7.85
CA LEU A 111 10.74 11.81 -6.92
C LEU A 111 11.28 10.95 -5.78
N ALA A 112 12.58 10.83 -5.65
CA ALA A 112 13.25 9.91 -4.72
C ALA A 112 12.93 10.16 -3.25
N LEU A 113 12.62 11.40 -2.85
CA LEU A 113 12.37 11.77 -1.45
C LEU A 113 10.90 11.75 -1.05
N ILE A 114 10.01 11.36 -1.96
CA ILE A 114 8.60 11.21 -1.62
C ILE A 114 8.43 9.93 -0.79
N PRO A 115 7.91 10.02 0.43
CA PRO A 115 7.70 8.85 1.26
C PRO A 115 6.48 8.02 0.81
N GLY A 116 6.47 6.75 1.20
CA GLY A 116 5.31 5.87 0.98
C GLY A 116 5.59 4.71 0.04
N CYS A 117 4.52 4.20 -0.52
CA CYS A 117 4.53 3.09 -1.48
C CYS A 117 4.16 3.56 -2.88
N ALA A 118 4.38 2.67 -3.81
CA ALA A 118 4.03 2.91 -5.22
C ALA A 118 2.53 3.10 -5.42
#